data_1a67f13d06f9838c92e23d07f7888e7e
#
_entry.id   1a67f13d06f9838c92e23d07f7888e7e
#
_cell.length_a   1.000
_cell.length_b   1.000
_cell.length_c   1.000
_cell.angle_alpha   90.00
_cell.angle_beta   90.00
_cell.angle_gamma   90.00
#
_symmetry.space_group_name_H-M   'P 1'
#
loop_
_entity.id
_entity.type
_entity.pdbx_description
1 polymer ?
#
loop_
_entity_poly.entity_id
_entity_poly.type
_entity_poly.pdbx_seq_one_letter_code
_entity_poly.pdbx_strand_id
1 'polypeptide(L)'
;VLIVSGDKDFIQLQKHNFVTQYSPTLKKFVNGIDPDVYIKEHVLKGDRSDGVPNFLSPDNTFVDEMRQRPISKKKLATWIDLEPEDFCNEQMLRNYQRNRTLIDLEYAPTEIYDACVDTYLNSTVNDRSGLLNYFIKHRLKNHMENIGDF
;
A
#
# COMPACT_ATOMS: atom_id res chain seq x y z
N VAL A 1 -4.80 -11.29 12.57
CA VAL A 1 -4.43 -9.85 12.58
C VAL A 1 -5.57 -9.05 11.99
N LEU A 2 -6.00 -7.97 12.67
CA LEU A 2 -6.97 -7.01 12.16
C LEU A 2 -6.24 -5.71 11.81
N ILE A 3 -6.28 -5.32 10.53
CA ILE A 3 -5.78 -4.03 10.06
C ILE A 3 -6.96 -3.05 10.04
N VAL A 4 -6.88 -1.97 10.80
CA VAL A 4 -7.89 -0.91 10.83
C VAL A 4 -7.42 0.25 9.97
N SER A 5 -7.70 0.17 8.67
CA SER A 5 -7.29 1.16 7.67
C SER A 5 -8.20 1.14 6.44
N GLY A 6 -8.43 2.30 5.84
CA GLY A 6 -9.07 2.44 4.54
C GLY A 6 -8.11 2.33 3.35
N ASP A 7 -6.81 2.19 3.62
CA ASP A 7 -5.78 2.10 2.60
C ASP A 7 -5.90 0.78 1.83
N LYS A 8 -5.92 0.90 0.51
CA LYS A 8 -6.10 -0.24 -0.39
C LYS A 8 -4.85 -1.10 -0.54
N ASP A 9 -3.68 -0.57 -0.22
CA ASP A 9 -2.43 -1.32 -0.32
C ASP A 9 -2.39 -2.48 0.66
N PHE A 10 -3.11 -2.40 1.77
CA PHE A 10 -3.26 -3.52 2.69
C PHE A 10 -4.08 -4.70 2.15
N ILE A 11 -4.79 -4.55 1.02
CA ILE A 11 -5.52 -5.66 0.37
C ILE A 11 -4.56 -6.79 0.02
N GLN A 12 -3.35 -6.48 -0.44
CA GLN A 12 -2.33 -7.48 -0.78
C GLN A 12 -1.92 -8.36 0.41
N LEU A 13 -2.08 -7.90 1.66
CA LEU A 13 -1.77 -8.69 2.86
C LEU A 13 -2.87 -9.70 3.19
N GLN A 14 -4.06 -9.59 2.58
CA GLN A 14 -5.15 -10.56 2.77
C GLN A 14 -4.90 -11.91 2.10
N LYS A 15 -3.80 -12.08 1.35
CA LYS A 15 -3.29 -13.39 0.93
C LYS A 15 -2.96 -14.30 2.13
N HIS A 16 -2.68 -13.71 3.28
CA HIS A 16 -2.51 -14.44 4.53
C HIS A 16 -3.87 -14.65 5.21
N ASN A 17 -4.30 -15.89 5.37
CA ASN A 17 -5.62 -16.28 5.92
C ASN A 17 -5.92 -15.70 7.32
N PHE A 18 -4.90 -15.29 8.05
CA PHE A 18 -5.03 -14.68 9.39
C PHE A 18 -5.11 -13.14 9.36
N VAL A 19 -5.09 -12.52 8.17
CA VAL A 19 -5.18 -11.06 8.01
C VAL A 19 -6.57 -10.68 7.53
N THR A 20 -7.18 -9.73 8.23
CA THR A 20 -8.44 -9.08 7.84
C THR A 20 -8.28 -7.57 7.89
N GLN A 21 -9.03 -6.85 7.07
CA GLN A 21 -8.99 -5.40 7.02
C GLN A 21 -10.38 -4.81 7.26
N TYR A 22 -10.45 -3.80 8.13
CA TYR A 22 -11.64 -2.99 8.37
C TYR A 22 -11.38 -1.55 7.98
N SER A 23 -12.24 -0.98 7.13
CA SER A 23 -12.18 0.43 6.76
C SER A 23 -13.05 1.29 7.69
N PRO A 24 -12.46 2.15 8.55
CA PRO A 24 -13.22 3.03 9.43
C PRO A 24 -14.06 4.04 8.66
N THR A 25 -13.55 4.52 7.53
CA THR A 25 -14.25 5.49 6.65
C THR A 25 -15.50 4.88 6.03
N LEU A 26 -15.41 3.62 5.54
CA LEU A 26 -16.53 2.91 4.94
C LEU A 26 -17.38 2.16 5.96
N LYS A 27 -16.92 2.07 7.23
CA LYS A 27 -17.53 1.34 8.35
C LYS A 27 -17.84 -0.14 8.01
N LYS A 28 -16.94 -0.79 7.27
CA LYS A 28 -17.10 -2.18 6.84
C LYS A 28 -15.77 -2.90 6.66
N PHE A 29 -15.82 -4.22 6.66
CA PHE A 29 -14.68 -5.05 6.26
C PHE A 29 -14.42 -4.91 4.76
N VAL A 30 -13.15 -4.86 4.40
CA VAL A 30 -12.67 -4.93 3.02
C VAL A 30 -12.45 -6.41 2.71
N ASN A 31 -13.35 -6.99 1.92
CA ASN A 31 -13.33 -8.42 1.58
C ASN A 31 -13.84 -8.66 0.15
N GLY A 32 -13.75 -9.90 -0.32
CA GLY A 32 -14.24 -10.31 -1.64
C GLY A 32 -13.37 -9.83 -2.80
N ILE A 33 -12.13 -9.43 -2.53
CA ILE A 33 -11.13 -9.08 -3.52
C ILE A 33 -10.03 -10.13 -3.44
N ASP A 34 -9.68 -10.73 -4.57
CA ASP A 34 -8.52 -11.61 -4.68
C ASP A 34 -7.24 -10.78 -4.59
N PRO A 35 -6.37 -11.00 -3.59
CA PRO A 35 -5.17 -10.18 -3.39
C PRO A 35 -4.17 -10.28 -4.54
N ASP A 36 -4.04 -11.46 -5.17
CA ASP A 36 -3.07 -11.69 -6.26
C ASP A 36 -3.55 -10.99 -7.54
N VAL A 37 -4.84 -11.07 -7.82
CA VAL A 37 -5.46 -10.32 -8.92
C VAL A 37 -5.36 -8.82 -8.68
N TYR A 38 -5.62 -8.39 -7.44
CA TYR A 38 -5.56 -6.99 -7.06
C TYR A 38 -4.17 -6.40 -7.28
N ILE A 39 -3.11 -7.05 -6.76
CA ILE A 39 -1.75 -6.54 -6.90
C ILE A 39 -1.30 -6.49 -8.35
N LYS A 40 -1.61 -7.53 -9.14
CA LYS A 40 -1.27 -7.56 -10.57
C LYS A 40 -1.97 -6.45 -11.35
N GLU A 41 -3.26 -6.23 -11.08
CA GLU A 41 -4.01 -5.13 -11.68
C GLU A 41 -3.43 -3.76 -11.29
N HIS A 42 -3.04 -3.58 -10.03
CA HIS A 42 -2.46 -2.36 -9.51
C HIS A 42 -1.09 -2.08 -10.13
N VAL A 43 -0.23 -3.08 -10.24
CA VAL A 43 1.07 -2.97 -10.93
C VAL A 43 0.90 -2.55 -12.39
N LEU A 44 -0.07 -3.13 -13.11
CA LEU A 44 -0.35 -2.75 -14.50
C LEU A 44 -0.87 -1.30 -14.62
N LYS A 45 -1.77 -0.90 -13.74
CA LYS A 45 -2.39 0.44 -13.76
C LYS A 45 -1.50 1.54 -13.21
N GLY A 46 -0.53 1.19 -12.37
CA GLY A 46 0.20 2.14 -11.55
C GLY A 46 -0.66 2.78 -10.46
N ASP A 47 -0.04 3.62 -9.66
CA ASP A 47 -0.71 4.43 -8.65
C ASP A 47 -0.44 5.93 -8.87
N ARG A 48 -1.49 6.65 -9.26
CA ARG A 48 -1.37 8.08 -9.54
C ARG A 48 -1.17 8.90 -8.25
N SER A 49 -1.70 8.44 -7.13
CA SER A 49 -1.56 9.14 -5.85
C SER A 49 -0.11 9.13 -5.38
N ASP A 50 0.60 8.04 -5.66
CA ASP A 50 2.01 7.86 -5.31
C ASP A 50 2.97 8.25 -6.45
N GLY A 51 2.45 8.81 -7.53
CA GLY A 51 3.25 9.25 -8.66
C GLY A 51 3.76 8.11 -9.56
N VAL A 52 3.21 6.91 -9.45
CA VAL A 52 3.60 5.74 -10.23
C VAL A 52 2.74 5.62 -11.49
N PRO A 53 3.29 5.91 -12.70
CA PRO A 53 2.51 5.79 -13.93
C PRO A 53 2.28 4.32 -14.30
N ASN A 54 1.24 4.07 -15.11
CA ASN A 54 0.98 2.73 -15.59
C ASN A 54 2.15 2.18 -16.42
N PHE A 55 2.22 0.85 -16.56
CA PHE A 55 3.36 0.18 -17.20
C PHE A 55 3.56 0.49 -18.69
N LEU A 56 2.56 1.06 -19.37
CA LEU A 56 2.70 1.52 -20.75
C LEU A 56 3.35 2.91 -20.86
N SER A 57 3.42 3.64 -19.75
CA SER A 57 3.80 5.06 -19.71
C SER A 57 5.23 5.24 -19.19
N PRO A 58 5.99 6.23 -19.70
CA PRO A 58 7.34 6.51 -19.23
C PRO A 58 7.39 7.01 -17.78
N ASP A 59 8.57 6.93 -17.17
CA ASP A 59 8.82 7.27 -15.76
C ASP A 59 8.47 8.71 -15.41
N ASN A 60 8.74 9.63 -16.33
CA ASN A 60 8.53 11.08 -16.16
C ASN A 60 7.10 11.54 -16.47
N THR A 61 6.17 10.62 -16.70
CA THR A 61 4.80 10.94 -17.16
C THR A 61 4.11 12.00 -16.29
N PHE A 62 4.23 11.90 -14.96
CA PHE A 62 3.58 12.86 -14.07
C PHE A 62 4.44 14.09 -13.77
N VAL A 63 5.77 13.96 -13.84
CA VAL A 63 6.70 15.09 -13.67
C VAL A 63 6.57 16.08 -14.82
N ASP A 64 6.43 15.58 -16.05
CA ASP A 64 6.28 16.37 -17.26
C ASP A 64 4.81 16.63 -17.63
N GLU A 65 3.89 16.38 -16.69
CA GLU A 65 2.44 16.58 -16.86
C GLU A 65 1.86 15.88 -18.10
N MET A 66 2.48 14.79 -18.53
CA MET A 66 2.04 14.04 -19.71
C MET A 66 0.80 13.19 -19.40
N ARG A 67 0.00 12.94 -20.44
CA ARG A 67 -1.10 12.01 -20.35
C ARG A 67 -0.59 10.58 -20.41
N GLN A 68 -1.01 9.72 -19.46
CA GLN A 68 -0.73 8.30 -19.50
C GLN A 68 -1.29 7.62 -20.75
N ARG A 69 -0.60 6.61 -21.25
CA ARG A 69 -1.11 5.74 -22.30
C ARG A 69 -2.34 4.96 -21.78
N PRO A 70 -3.47 4.93 -22.52
CA PRO A 70 -4.69 4.30 -22.02
C PRO A 70 -4.56 2.78 -21.99
N ILE A 71 -5.10 2.17 -20.94
CA ILE A 71 -5.29 0.72 -20.82
C ILE A 71 -6.78 0.43 -20.96
N SER A 72 -7.16 -0.34 -21.99
CA SER A 72 -8.55 -0.76 -22.13
C SER A 72 -8.89 -1.88 -21.13
N LYS A 73 -10.12 -1.89 -20.65
CA LYS A 73 -10.60 -2.95 -19.72
C LYS A 73 -10.42 -4.36 -20.29
N LYS A 74 -10.64 -4.53 -21.61
CA LYS A 74 -10.47 -5.84 -22.28
C LYS A 74 -9.02 -6.30 -22.25
N LYS A 75 -8.06 -5.43 -22.57
CA LYS A 75 -6.63 -5.76 -22.50
C LYS A 75 -6.20 -6.08 -21.08
N LEU A 76 -6.62 -5.26 -20.12
CA LEU A 76 -6.31 -5.48 -18.71
C LEU A 76 -6.77 -6.86 -18.23
N ALA A 77 -8.03 -7.23 -18.51
CA ALA A 77 -8.55 -8.55 -18.16
C ALA A 77 -7.74 -9.69 -18.79
N THR A 78 -7.28 -9.53 -20.04
CA THR A 78 -6.42 -10.54 -20.68
C THR A 78 -5.05 -10.62 -20.00
N TRP A 79 -4.44 -9.49 -19.65
CA TRP A 79 -3.09 -9.45 -19.08
C TRP A 79 -3.02 -9.95 -17.63
N ILE A 80 -4.13 -9.87 -16.89
CA ILE A 80 -4.20 -10.41 -15.52
C ILE A 80 -3.93 -11.92 -15.50
N ASP A 81 -4.36 -12.65 -16.51
CA ASP A 81 -4.24 -14.11 -16.60
C ASP A 81 -2.91 -14.56 -17.24
N LEU A 82 -2.09 -13.65 -17.77
CA LEU A 82 -0.84 -13.95 -18.49
C LEU A 82 0.38 -13.55 -17.67
N GLU A 83 1.51 -14.22 -17.90
CA GLU A 83 2.79 -13.76 -17.34
C GLU A 83 3.28 -12.50 -18.08
N PRO A 84 3.97 -11.56 -17.38
CA PRO A 84 4.42 -10.31 -18.01
C PRO A 84 5.26 -10.50 -19.27
N GLU A 85 6.05 -11.55 -19.33
CA GLU A 85 6.91 -11.92 -20.45
C GLU A 85 6.11 -12.28 -21.72
N ASP A 86 4.86 -12.73 -21.56
CA ASP A 86 4.02 -13.16 -22.69
C ASP A 86 3.38 -11.99 -23.44
N PHE A 87 3.24 -10.81 -22.80
CA PHE A 87 2.55 -9.66 -23.40
C PHE A 87 3.36 -8.36 -23.40
N CYS A 88 4.47 -8.31 -22.67
CA CYS A 88 5.33 -7.14 -22.60
C CYS A 88 6.44 -7.19 -23.66
N ASN A 89 6.67 -6.06 -24.33
CA ASN A 89 7.97 -5.83 -24.92
C ASN A 89 8.99 -5.40 -23.86
N GLU A 90 10.25 -5.25 -24.21
CA GLU A 90 11.34 -4.90 -23.30
C GLU A 90 11.03 -3.64 -22.46
N GLN A 91 10.55 -2.57 -23.07
CA GLN A 91 10.22 -1.33 -22.36
C GLN A 91 9.02 -1.49 -21.43
N MET A 92 8.01 -2.23 -21.85
CA MET A 92 6.84 -2.52 -21.02
C MET A 92 7.21 -3.38 -19.82
N LEU A 93 8.07 -4.37 -20.01
CA LEU A 93 8.56 -5.25 -18.94
C LEU A 93 9.38 -4.46 -17.91
N ARG A 94 10.28 -3.58 -18.36
CA ARG A 94 11.01 -2.67 -17.47
C ARG A 94 10.04 -1.81 -16.62
N ASN A 95 9.03 -1.23 -17.27
CA ASN A 95 8.06 -0.39 -16.56
C ASN A 95 7.18 -1.21 -15.60
N TYR A 96 6.83 -2.45 -15.97
CA TYR A 96 6.13 -3.39 -15.11
C TYR A 96 6.95 -3.70 -13.85
N GLN A 97 8.24 -4.01 -14.03
CA GLN A 97 9.16 -4.28 -12.91
C GLN A 97 9.34 -3.06 -12.01
N ARG A 98 9.46 -1.85 -12.58
CA ARG A 98 9.43 -0.59 -11.82
C ARG A 98 8.19 -0.50 -10.93
N ASN A 99 7.00 -0.69 -11.52
CA ASN A 99 5.75 -0.60 -10.78
C ASN A 99 5.66 -1.69 -9.71
N ARG A 100 6.10 -2.90 -10.01
CA ARG A 100 6.14 -4.01 -9.06
C ARG A 100 7.02 -3.68 -7.86
N THR A 101 8.20 -3.13 -8.08
CA THR A 101 9.11 -2.71 -6.99
C THR A 101 8.52 -1.61 -6.10
N LEU A 102 7.69 -0.72 -6.66
CA LEU A 102 7.12 0.41 -5.94
C LEU A 102 5.78 0.10 -5.25
N ILE A 103 5.03 -0.87 -5.75
CA ILE A 103 3.65 -1.14 -5.33
C ILE A 103 3.54 -2.44 -4.53
N ASP A 104 4.29 -3.48 -4.90
CA ASP A 104 4.22 -4.79 -4.26
C ASP A 104 5.07 -4.81 -2.98
N LEU A 105 4.42 -4.95 -1.83
CA LEU A 105 5.09 -4.95 -0.52
C LEU A 105 6.11 -6.08 -0.36
N GLU A 106 6.04 -7.16 -1.16
CA GLU A 106 7.06 -8.22 -1.15
C GLU A 106 8.41 -7.76 -1.74
N TYR A 107 8.39 -6.64 -2.48
CA TYR A 107 9.59 -6.05 -3.06
C TYR A 107 10.20 -4.94 -2.20
N ALA A 108 9.69 -4.76 -0.98
CA ALA A 108 10.33 -3.84 -0.03
C ALA A 108 11.78 -4.27 0.23
N PRO A 109 12.74 -3.32 0.30
CA PRO A 109 14.13 -3.62 0.63
C PRO A 109 14.25 -4.40 1.94
N THR A 110 15.12 -5.41 1.97
CA THR A 110 15.33 -6.30 3.14
C THR A 110 15.66 -5.52 4.40
N GLU A 111 16.44 -4.45 4.26
CA GLU A 111 16.82 -3.59 5.38
C GLU A 111 15.63 -2.91 6.05
N ILE A 112 14.60 -2.56 5.25
CA ILE A 112 13.35 -1.97 5.79
C ILE A 112 12.54 -3.06 6.49
N TYR A 113 12.44 -4.24 5.89
CA TYR A 113 11.77 -5.39 6.49
C TYR A 113 12.39 -5.75 7.84
N ASP A 114 13.71 -5.92 7.89
CA ASP A 114 14.44 -6.27 9.10
C ASP A 114 14.27 -5.20 10.18
N ALA A 115 14.37 -3.93 9.82
CA ALA A 115 14.14 -2.82 10.76
C ALA A 115 12.70 -2.81 11.33
N CYS A 116 11.70 -3.14 10.53
CA CYS A 116 10.30 -3.26 11.00
C CYS A 116 10.15 -4.43 11.99
N VAL A 117 10.71 -5.60 11.66
CA VAL A 117 10.70 -6.78 12.54
C VAL A 117 11.41 -6.51 13.85
N ASP A 118 12.62 -5.95 13.79
CA ASP A 118 13.40 -5.59 14.99
C ASP A 118 12.66 -4.58 15.86
N THR A 119 12.06 -3.57 15.25
CA THR A 119 11.27 -2.57 15.98
C THR A 119 10.08 -3.23 16.67
N TYR A 120 9.36 -4.13 15.99
CA TYR A 120 8.23 -4.85 16.57
C TYR A 120 8.68 -5.76 17.75
N LEU A 121 9.73 -6.54 17.57
CA LEU A 121 10.23 -7.47 18.59
C LEU A 121 10.79 -6.75 19.82
N ASN A 122 11.39 -5.57 19.65
CA ASN A 122 11.95 -4.76 20.71
C ASN A 122 11.00 -3.69 21.25
N SER A 123 9.78 -3.57 20.67
CA SER A 123 8.80 -2.62 21.17
C SER A 123 8.29 -3.07 22.54
N THR A 124 8.42 -2.20 23.53
CA THR A 124 7.78 -2.36 24.83
C THR A 124 6.46 -1.58 24.82
N VAL A 125 5.41 -2.18 25.34
CA VAL A 125 4.17 -1.43 25.59
C VAL A 125 4.50 -0.41 26.68
N ASN A 126 4.67 0.84 26.29
CA ASN A 126 4.87 1.92 27.26
C ASN A 126 3.63 2.06 28.15
N ASP A 127 3.85 2.21 29.43
CA ASP A 127 2.78 2.56 30.35
C ASP A 127 2.26 3.98 30.03
N ARG A 128 1.08 4.30 30.54
CA ARG A 128 0.44 5.61 30.31
C ARG A 128 0.97 6.73 31.20
N SER A 129 1.94 6.44 32.08
CA SER A 129 2.46 7.40 33.08
C SER A 129 3.05 8.68 32.47
N GLY A 130 3.61 8.58 31.27
CA GLY A 130 4.19 9.69 30.53
C GLY A 130 3.19 10.51 29.69
N LEU A 131 1.94 10.05 29.54
CA LEU A 131 0.99 10.58 28.57
C LEU A 131 0.61 12.03 28.84
N LEU A 132 0.33 12.37 30.10
CA LEU A 132 0.00 13.75 30.51
C LEU A 132 1.17 14.71 30.22
N ASN A 133 2.38 14.31 30.58
CA ASN A 133 3.57 15.13 30.33
C ASN A 133 3.83 15.33 28.83
N TYR A 134 3.56 14.31 28.03
CA TYR A 134 3.62 14.41 26.57
C TYR A 134 2.62 15.43 26.05
N PHE A 135 1.36 15.38 26.48
CA PHE A 135 0.32 16.32 26.05
C PHE A 135 0.64 17.77 26.47
N ILE A 136 1.15 17.96 27.69
CA ILE A 136 1.61 19.28 28.18
C ILE A 136 2.73 19.81 27.30
N LYS A 137 3.78 19.01 27.08
CA LYS A 137 4.95 19.38 26.26
C LYS A 137 4.55 19.78 24.84
N HIS A 138 3.59 19.08 24.25
CA HIS A 138 3.14 19.32 22.89
C HIS A 138 1.90 20.21 22.78
N ARG A 139 1.45 20.81 23.91
CA ARG A 139 0.30 21.73 23.99
C ARG A 139 -1.00 21.14 23.44
N LEU A 140 -1.21 19.84 23.62
CA LEU A 140 -2.38 19.10 23.14
C LEU A 140 -3.54 19.22 24.11
N LYS A 141 -4.12 20.42 24.25
CA LYS A 141 -5.13 20.74 25.28
C LYS A 141 -6.34 19.80 25.24
N ASN A 142 -6.92 19.59 24.07
CA ASN A 142 -8.11 18.72 23.93
C ASN A 142 -7.83 17.27 24.35
N HIS A 143 -6.60 16.77 24.14
CA HIS A 143 -6.20 15.43 24.55
C HIS A 143 -5.99 15.35 26.08
N MET A 144 -5.53 16.44 26.70
CA MET A 144 -5.43 16.50 28.16
C MET A 144 -6.81 16.46 28.83
N GLU A 145 -7.80 17.16 28.26
CA GLU A 145 -9.18 17.19 28.78
C GLU A 145 -9.86 15.81 28.68
N ASN A 146 -9.44 14.98 27.75
CA ASN A 146 -9.99 13.64 27.49
C ASN A 146 -8.95 12.54 27.77
N ILE A 147 -8.04 12.75 28.71
CA ILE A 147 -6.93 11.81 28.96
C ILE A 147 -7.42 10.41 29.39
N GLY A 148 -8.64 10.33 29.94
CA GLY A 148 -9.26 9.06 30.31
C GLY A 148 -9.66 8.16 29.12
N ASP A 149 -9.68 8.70 27.91
CA ASP A 149 -10.05 7.97 26.70
C ASP A 149 -8.85 7.21 26.09
N PHE A 150 -7.64 7.41 26.63
CA PHE A 150 -6.38 6.81 26.16
C PHE A 150 -5.88 5.65 27.10
#